data_53474c10d181a013e86def06a1369217
#
_entry.id   53474c10d181a013e86def06a1369217
#
_cell.length_a   1.000
_cell.length_b   1.000
_cell.length_c   1.000
_cell.angle_alpha   90.00
_cell.angle_beta   90.00
_cell.angle_gamma   90.00
#
_symmetry.space_group_name_H-M   'P 1'
#
loop_
_entity.id
_entity.type
_entity.pdbx_description
1 polymer ?
#
loop_
_entity_poly.entity_id
_entity_poly.type
_entity_poly.pdbx_seq_one_letter_code
_entity_poly.pdbx_strand_id
1 'polypeptide(L)'
;MKKVLLLLAEGFEFYEASVFIDVIGWNLIEGDGSTQLFTCALKNEIKSSFNQKISVDFTLDQIKTDDFDALALPGGFEKFDFYRDAYDEKFLDLIRQFHQQGKWIASVCTGALPIGKSGVMRGKKGTTYNKNKSIRQDTLRTYGVNVENIPIVIDSNIITSWNPSTAIDVAFCLLEKLTCAKQADYIRDLMGFQPGLLK
;
A
#
# COMPACT_ATOMS: atom_id res chain seq x y z
N MET A 1 -10.00 12.22 13.04
CA MET A 1 -10.21 11.20 11.99
C MET A 1 -8.90 11.00 11.25
N LYS A 2 -8.39 9.79 11.16
CA LYS A 2 -7.17 9.44 10.45
C LYS A 2 -7.47 9.23 8.96
N LYS A 3 -6.70 9.87 8.10
CA LYS A 3 -6.91 9.82 6.64
C LYS A 3 -5.81 9.01 5.96
N VAL A 4 -6.21 8.00 5.20
CA VAL A 4 -5.32 7.18 4.38
C VAL A 4 -5.39 7.66 2.94
N LEU A 5 -4.24 7.89 2.30
CA LEU A 5 -4.13 8.15 0.89
C LEU A 5 -3.74 6.86 0.17
N LEU A 6 -4.59 6.36 -0.71
CA LEU A 6 -4.30 5.21 -1.57
C LEU A 6 -3.72 5.72 -2.89
N LEU A 7 -2.41 5.53 -3.07
CA LEU A 7 -1.65 5.99 -4.22
C LEU A 7 -1.66 4.93 -5.31
N LEU A 8 -2.29 5.25 -6.43
CA LEU A 8 -2.53 4.36 -7.55
C LEU A 8 -1.69 4.76 -8.77
N ALA A 9 -1.03 3.80 -9.39
CA ALA A 9 -0.39 3.93 -10.69
C ALA A 9 -1.25 3.28 -11.78
N GLU A 10 -1.10 3.69 -13.04
CA GLU A 10 -1.68 2.94 -14.17
C GLU A 10 -1.29 1.47 -14.07
N GLY A 11 -2.17 0.54 -14.41
CA GLY A 11 -1.87 -0.89 -14.32
C GLY A 11 -1.73 -1.45 -12.89
N PHE A 12 -2.24 -0.77 -11.88
CA PHE A 12 -2.28 -1.29 -10.51
C PHE A 12 -3.14 -2.57 -10.40
N GLU A 13 -2.88 -3.41 -9.41
CA GLU A 13 -3.69 -4.59 -9.14
C GLU A 13 -4.90 -4.23 -8.27
N PHE A 14 -6.10 -4.43 -8.86
CA PHE A 14 -7.36 -3.99 -8.26
C PHE A 14 -7.65 -4.65 -6.91
N TYR A 15 -7.38 -5.97 -6.79
CA TYR A 15 -7.56 -6.69 -5.52
C TYR A 15 -6.71 -6.10 -4.40
N GLU A 16 -5.44 -5.77 -4.68
CA GLU A 16 -4.53 -5.21 -3.68
C GLU A 16 -4.93 -3.79 -3.26
N ALA A 17 -5.55 -3.03 -4.14
CA ALA A 17 -6.12 -1.71 -3.82
C ALA A 17 -7.41 -1.84 -3.01
N SER A 18 -8.31 -2.76 -3.40
CA SER A 18 -9.65 -2.91 -2.81
C SER A 18 -9.61 -3.27 -1.33
N VAL A 19 -8.63 -4.07 -0.88
CA VAL A 19 -8.55 -4.45 0.53
C VAL A 19 -8.28 -3.26 1.45
N PHE A 20 -7.52 -2.26 1.00
CA PHE A 20 -7.34 -1.02 1.77
C PHE A 20 -8.64 -0.21 1.81
N ILE A 21 -9.35 -0.12 0.68
CA ILE A 21 -10.64 0.57 0.59
C ILE A 21 -11.62 -0.07 1.56
N ASP A 22 -11.75 -1.40 1.52
CA ASP A 22 -12.71 -2.14 2.32
C ASP A 22 -12.37 -2.06 3.82
N VAL A 23 -11.16 -2.40 4.24
CA VAL A 23 -10.78 -2.43 5.66
C VAL A 23 -10.94 -1.05 6.31
N ILE A 24 -10.47 0.01 5.65
CA ILE A 24 -10.60 1.37 6.16
C ILE A 24 -12.07 1.84 6.11
N GLY A 25 -12.81 1.45 5.07
CA GLY A 25 -14.25 1.73 4.92
C GLY A 25 -15.12 1.02 5.96
N TRP A 26 -14.84 -0.25 6.27
CA TRP A 26 -15.52 -0.97 7.35
C TRP A 26 -15.29 -0.30 8.71
N ASN A 27 -14.07 0.16 9.00
CA ASN A 27 -13.83 0.89 10.24
C ASN A 27 -14.57 2.23 10.30
N LEU A 28 -14.75 2.90 9.15
CA LEU A 28 -15.53 4.15 9.08
C LEU A 28 -17.01 3.92 9.40
N ILE A 29 -17.61 2.83 8.89
CA ILE A 29 -19.07 2.60 8.93
C ILE A 29 -19.49 1.74 10.12
N GLU A 30 -18.80 0.64 10.36
CA GLU A 30 -19.15 -0.37 11.38
C GLU A 30 -18.19 -0.36 12.57
N GLY A 31 -17.09 0.39 12.50
CA GLY A 31 -16.11 0.53 13.55
C GLY A 31 -16.31 1.77 14.41
N ASP A 32 -15.20 2.37 14.83
CA ASP A 32 -15.20 3.58 15.66
C ASP A 32 -15.32 4.88 14.85
N GLY A 33 -15.41 4.79 13.53
CA GLY A 33 -15.51 5.94 12.62
C GLY A 33 -14.24 6.80 12.54
N SER A 34 -13.11 6.30 13.06
CA SER A 34 -11.89 7.10 13.21
C SER A 34 -11.02 7.19 11.96
N THR A 35 -11.33 6.41 10.89
CA THR A 35 -10.52 6.35 9.67
C THR A 35 -11.32 6.63 8.41
N GLN A 36 -10.67 7.20 7.39
CA GLN A 36 -11.23 7.43 6.05
C GLN A 36 -10.14 7.25 5.00
N LEU A 37 -10.49 6.73 3.81
CA LEU A 37 -9.56 6.56 2.70
C LEU A 37 -9.94 7.43 1.53
N PHE A 38 -8.92 7.94 0.86
CA PHE A 38 -9.02 8.68 -0.40
C PHE A 38 -8.04 8.11 -1.41
N THR A 39 -8.39 8.18 -2.68
CA THR A 39 -7.58 7.69 -3.80
C THR A 39 -6.85 8.83 -4.51
N CYS A 40 -5.61 8.61 -4.94
CA CYS A 40 -4.92 9.56 -5.81
C CYS A 40 -4.07 8.86 -6.88
N ALA A 41 -3.84 9.59 -7.98
CA ALA A 41 -3.00 9.14 -9.09
C ALA A 41 -2.40 10.34 -9.83
N LEU A 42 -1.54 10.08 -10.83
CA LEU A 42 -1.04 11.13 -11.75
C LEU A 42 -2.13 11.75 -12.61
N LYS A 43 -3.26 11.04 -12.82
CA LYS A 43 -4.38 11.45 -13.66
C LYS A 43 -5.70 11.23 -12.95
N ASN A 44 -6.75 11.95 -13.33
CA ASN A 44 -8.09 11.80 -12.76
C ASN A 44 -8.75 10.43 -13.04
N GLU A 45 -8.40 9.78 -14.15
CA GLU A 45 -8.86 8.44 -14.51
C GLU A 45 -7.66 7.56 -14.84
N ILE A 46 -7.62 6.37 -14.26
CA ILE A 46 -6.62 5.34 -14.50
C ILE A 46 -7.28 3.98 -14.70
N LYS A 47 -6.51 3.02 -15.20
CA LYS A 47 -6.97 1.64 -15.37
C LYS A 47 -6.14 0.70 -14.53
N SER A 48 -6.80 -0.29 -13.94
CA SER A 48 -6.14 -1.42 -13.31
C SER A 48 -5.52 -2.38 -14.34
N SER A 49 -4.73 -3.33 -13.86
CA SER A 49 -4.13 -4.40 -14.68
C SER A 49 -5.16 -5.18 -15.51
N PHE A 50 -6.39 -5.30 -15.04
CA PHE A 50 -7.45 -6.07 -15.71
C PHE A 50 -8.55 -5.16 -16.28
N ASN A 51 -8.16 -3.92 -16.65
CA ASN A 51 -8.97 -2.98 -17.43
C ASN A 51 -10.18 -2.36 -16.69
N GLN A 52 -10.22 -2.39 -15.34
CA GLN A 52 -11.20 -1.61 -14.60
C GLN A 52 -10.77 -0.14 -14.60
N LYS A 53 -11.67 0.74 -14.99
CA LYS A 53 -11.48 2.18 -14.94
C LYS A 53 -11.84 2.71 -13.57
N ILE A 54 -10.99 3.57 -13.02
CA ILE A 54 -11.15 4.21 -11.72
C ILE A 54 -11.00 5.71 -11.89
N SER A 55 -11.98 6.45 -11.42
CA SER A 55 -11.83 7.88 -11.18
C SER A 55 -11.32 8.07 -9.75
N VAL A 56 -10.20 8.77 -9.60
CA VAL A 56 -9.60 9.02 -8.28
C VAL A 56 -10.16 10.31 -7.66
N ASP A 57 -10.08 10.42 -6.33
CA ASP A 57 -10.52 11.62 -5.60
C ASP A 57 -9.61 12.82 -5.88
N PHE A 58 -8.31 12.57 -6.04
CA PHE A 58 -7.30 13.62 -6.25
C PHE A 58 -6.27 13.23 -7.31
N THR A 59 -5.77 14.23 -8.03
CA THR A 59 -4.46 14.08 -8.71
C THR A 59 -3.32 14.41 -7.74
N LEU A 60 -2.09 13.93 -8.02
CA LEU A 60 -0.95 14.17 -7.15
C LEU A 60 -0.69 15.66 -6.89
N ASP A 61 -0.93 16.52 -7.88
CA ASP A 61 -0.73 17.96 -7.77
C ASP A 61 -1.70 18.66 -6.77
N GLN A 62 -2.78 17.98 -6.39
CA GLN A 62 -3.77 18.47 -5.43
C GLN A 62 -3.48 18.02 -3.99
N ILE A 63 -2.53 17.09 -3.79
CA ILE A 63 -2.24 16.51 -2.49
C ILE A 63 -1.43 17.48 -1.63
N LYS A 64 -1.93 17.70 -0.42
CA LYS A 64 -1.17 18.26 0.69
C LYS A 64 -0.94 17.14 1.69
N THR A 65 0.29 16.70 1.83
CA THR A 65 0.61 15.53 2.68
C THR A 65 0.20 15.72 4.12
N ASP A 66 0.17 16.95 4.62
CA ASP A 66 -0.27 17.27 5.99
C ASP A 66 -1.73 16.88 6.27
N ASP A 67 -2.56 16.77 5.24
CA ASP A 67 -3.98 16.39 5.38
C ASP A 67 -4.18 14.88 5.58
N PHE A 68 -3.12 14.05 5.49
CA PHE A 68 -3.18 12.60 5.54
C PHE A 68 -2.26 12.03 6.63
N ASP A 69 -2.60 10.86 7.18
CA ASP A 69 -1.86 10.17 8.25
C ASP A 69 -1.08 8.96 7.75
N ALA A 70 -1.47 8.38 6.62
CA ALA A 70 -0.80 7.23 6.03
C ALA A 70 -0.92 7.20 4.51
N LEU A 71 0.02 6.48 3.88
CA LEU A 71 0.06 6.18 2.46
C LEU A 71 -0.07 4.67 2.25
N ALA A 72 -0.95 4.25 1.34
CA ALA A 72 -1.09 2.86 0.93
C ALA A 72 -0.77 2.71 -0.57
N LEU A 73 -0.06 1.64 -0.96
CA LEU A 73 0.35 1.38 -2.33
C LEU A 73 0.07 -0.09 -2.71
N PRO A 74 -0.82 -0.36 -3.65
CA PRO A 74 -0.91 -1.67 -4.28
C PRO A 74 0.26 -1.88 -5.23
N GLY A 75 0.53 -3.13 -5.60
CA GLY A 75 1.38 -3.44 -6.72
C GLY A 75 0.65 -3.33 -8.05
N GLY A 76 1.30 -3.83 -9.08
CA GLY A 76 0.76 -3.87 -10.44
C GLY A 76 1.72 -4.56 -11.40
N PHE A 77 1.35 -4.60 -12.66
CA PHE A 77 2.09 -5.35 -13.68
C PHE A 77 2.77 -4.43 -14.69
N GLU A 78 4.03 -4.71 -14.96
CA GLU A 78 4.83 -4.02 -15.98
C GLU A 78 4.15 -4.01 -17.35
N LYS A 79 3.49 -5.12 -17.71
CA LYS A 79 2.74 -5.25 -18.97
C LYS A 79 1.64 -4.19 -19.15
N PHE A 80 1.16 -3.62 -18.06
CA PHE A 80 0.09 -2.61 -18.04
C PHE A 80 0.60 -1.24 -17.59
N ASP A 81 1.87 -0.93 -17.90
CA ASP A 81 2.52 0.36 -17.67
C ASP A 81 2.69 0.78 -16.19
N PHE A 82 2.55 -0.16 -15.22
CA PHE A 82 2.61 0.15 -13.80
C PHE A 82 3.84 0.97 -13.42
N TYR A 83 5.04 0.56 -13.88
CA TYR A 83 6.28 1.24 -13.51
C TYR A 83 6.49 2.59 -14.20
N ARG A 84 5.79 2.89 -15.30
CA ARG A 84 5.82 4.21 -15.91
C ARG A 84 5.34 5.27 -14.92
N ASP A 85 4.20 5.02 -14.25
CA ASP A 85 3.62 5.94 -13.30
C ASP A 85 4.26 5.78 -11.90
N ALA A 86 4.47 4.54 -11.43
CA ALA A 86 5.03 4.25 -10.11
C ALA A 86 6.49 4.73 -9.93
N TYR A 87 7.21 4.96 -11.03
CA TYR A 87 8.58 5.49 -11.04
C TYR A 87 8.66 6.95 -11.50
N ASP A 88 7.52 7.60 -11.76
CA ASP A 88 7.47 9.04 -11.99
C ASP A 88 7.99 9.79 -10.77
N GLU A 89 8.73 10.89 -10.97
CA GLU A 89 9.37 11.60 -9.88
C GLU A 89 8.34 12.19 -8.89
N LYS A 90 7.19 12.67 -9.36
CA LYS A 90 6.11 13.16 -8.48
C LYS A 90 5.57 12.05 -7.57
N PHE A 91 5.45 10.82 -8.12
CA PHE A 91 5.02 9.65 -7.37
C PHE A 91 6.05 9.29 -6.28
N LEU A 92 7.34 9.28 -6.62
CA LEU A 92 8.43 9.01 -5.69
C LEU A 92 8.59 10.12 -4.64
N ASP A 93 8.39 11.38 -5.02
CA ASP A 93 8.44 12.52 -4.10
C ASP A 93 7.33 12.46 -3.05
N LEU A 94 6.12 12.07 -3.44
CA LEU A 94 5.03 11.88 -2.47
C LEU A 94 5.40 10.83 -1.42
N ILE A 95 5.99 9.70 -1.82
CA ILE A 95 6.49 8.67 -0.89
C ILE A 95 7.54 9.26 0.08
N ARG A 96 8.50 10.05 -0.43
CA ARG A 96 9.52 10.69 0.40
C ARG A 96 8.91 11.64 1.43
N GLN A 97 7.92 12.44 1.03
CA GLN A 97 7.25 13.40 1.91
C GLN A 97 6.52 12.69 3.07
N PHE A 98 5.77 11.61 2.79
CA PHE A 98 5.14 10.81 3.84
C PHE A 98 6.18 10.21 4.81
N HIS A 99 7.28 9.68 4.27
CA HIS A 99 8.36 9.13 5.09
C HIS A 99 9.02 10.20 5.97
N GLN A 100 9.34 11.37 5.42
CA GLN A 100 9.96 12.48 6.14
C GLN A 100 9.09 13.01 7.28
N GLN A 101 7.77 12.95 7.12
CA GLN A 101 6.80 13.30 8.15
C GLN A 101 6.54 12.18 9.17
N GLY A 102 7.26 11.05 9.08
CA GLY A 102 7.10 9.91 9.99
C GLY A 102 5.77 9.17 9.85
N LYS A 103 5.03 9.40 8.76
CA LYS A 103 3.72 8.79 8.51
C LYS A 103 3.87 7.35 8.03
N TRP A 104 2.86 6.52 8.32
CA TRP A 104 2.88 5.12 7.89
C TRP A 104 2.78 4.99 6.38
N ILE A 105 3.58 4.07 5.83
CA ILE A 105 3.56 3.69 4.42
C ILE A 105 3.36 2.17 4.36
N ALA A 106 2.27 1.72 3.75
CA ALA A 106 1.95 0.31 3.60
C ALA A 106 1.91 -0.10 2.13
N SER A 107 2.52 -1.22 1.78
CA SER A 107 2.51 -1.71 0.40
C SER A 107 2.34 -3.21 0.29
N VAL A 108 1.76 -3.62 -0.83
CA VAL A 108 1.58 -5.03 -1.19
C VAL A 108 2.38 -5.32 -2.46
N CYS A 109 2.93 -6.54 -2.55
CA CYS A 109 3.50 -7.08 -3.78
C CYS A 109 4.58 -6.16 -4.37
N THR A 110 4.46 -5.82 -5.65
CA THR A 110 5.38 -4.92 -6.37
C THR A 110 5.25 -3.45 -5.96
N GLY A 111 4.26 -3.09 -5.14
CA GLY A 111 4.13 -1.75 -4.55
C GLY A 111 5.32 -1.34 -3.65
N ALA A 112 6.09 -2.30 -3.16
CA ALA A 112 7.32 -2.01 -2.43
C ALA A 112 8.46 -1.46 -3.32
N LEU A 113 8.42 -1.70 -4.64
CA LEU A 113 9.49 -1.27 -5.54
C LEU A 113 9.58 0.25 -5.69
N PRO A 114 8.49 1.02 -5.91
CA PRO A 114 8.57 2.48 -5.88
C PRO A 114 9.03 3.03 -4.53
N ILE A 115 8.67 2.39 -3.39
CA ILE A 115 9.16 2.80 -2.07
C ILE A 115 10.69 2.59 -1.99
N GLY A 116 11.19 1.43 -2.45
CA GLY A 116 12.64 1.20 -2.54
C GLY A 116 13.35 2.19 -3.45
N LYS A 117 12.78 2.44 -4.66
CA LYS A 117 13.34 3.36 -5.66
C LYS A 117 13.36 4.81 -5.16
N SER A 118 12.40 5.23 -4.36
CA SER A 118 12.39 6.57 -3.75
C SER A 118 13.57 6.81 -2.79
N GLY A 119 14.24 5.74 -2.35
CA GLY A 119 15.39 5.77 -1.46
C GLY A 119 15.07 5.68 0.04
N VAL A 120 13.79 5.78 0.44
CA VAL A 120 13.39 5.80 1.87
C VAL A 120 13.59 4.46 2.59
N MET A 121 13.78 3.36 1.83
CA MET A 121 14.05 2.03 2.37
C MET A 121 15.55 1.66 2.39
N ARG A 122 16.45 2.56 1.99
CA ARG A 122 17.89 2.23 1.97
C ARG A 122 18.38 1.83 3.37
N GLY A 123 18.99 0.64 3.47
CA GLY A 123 19.48 0.06 4.73
C GLY A 123 18.39 -0.51 5.64
N LYS A 124 17.11 -0.35 5.31
CA LYS A 124 15.98 -0.93 6.05
C LYS A 124 15.66 -2.33 5.56
N LYS A 125 14.94 -3.09 6.40
CA LYS A 125 14.36 -4.37 6.03
C LYS A 125 13.09 -4.17 5.22
N GLY A 126 12.81 -5.10 4.29
CA GLY A 126 11.59 -5.07 3.49
C GLY A 126 11.41 -6.33 2.66
N THR A 127 10.25 -6.47 2.05
CA THR A 127 9.95 -7.57 1.13
C THR A 127 9.12 -7.07 -0.04
N THR A 128 9.03 -7.89 -1.07
CA THR A 128 8.21 -7.63 -2.27
C THR A 128 7.88 -8.99 -2.91
N TYR A 129 7.15 -8.99 -4.02
CA TYR A 129 6.77 -10.20 -4.76
C TYR A 129 7.91 -11.20 -4.91
N ASN A 130 7.73 -12.42 -4.37
CA ASN A 130 8.79 -13.42 -4.23
C ASN A 130 8.68 -14.60 -5.19
N LYS A 131 7.67 -14.62 -6.07
CA LYS A 131 7.53 -15.64 -7.13
C LYS A 131 8.31 -15.24 -8.37
N ASN A 132 8.21 -16.03 -9.43
CA ASN A 132 8.89 -15.77 -10.71
C ASN A 132 10.42 -15.56 -10.54
N LYS A 133 11.10 -16.55 -9.96
CA LYS A 133 12.56 -16.56 -9.71
C LYS A 133 13.05 -15.38 -8.86
N SER A 134 12.17 -14.81 -8.03
CA SER A 134 12.50 -13.71 -7.10
C SER A 134 13.04 -12.42 -7.77
N ILE A 135 12.81 -12.23 -9.07
CA ILE A 135 13.32 -11.06 -9.83
C ILE A 135 12.97 -9.73 -9.14
N ARG A 136 11.77 -9.62 -8.57
CA ARG A 136 11.35 -8.38 -7.91
C ARG A 136 12.07 -8.16 -6.58
N GLN A 137 12.38 -9.24 -5.85
CA GLN A 137 13.22 -9.15 -4.65
C GLN A 137 14.65 -8.72 -5.01
N ASP A 138 15.21 -9.22 -6.11
CA ASP A 138 16.54 -8.80 -6.58
C ASP A 138 16.53 -7.33 -6.98
N THR A 139 15.49 -6.87 -7.68
CA THR A 139 15.30 -5.46 -7.99
C THR A 139 15.25 -4.61 -6.70
N LEU A 140 14.52 -5.05 -5.67
CA LEU A 140 14.42 -4.32 -4.40
C LEU A 140 15.79 -4.23 -3.70
N ARG A 141 16.62 -5.29 -3.77
CA ARG A 141 18.01 -5.27 -3.25
C ARG A 141 18.87 -4.22 -3.95
N THR A 142 18.69 -3.99 -5.27
CA THR A 142 19.46 -2.96 -5.99
C THR A 142 19.19 -1.55 -5.47
N TYR A 143 18.07 -1.32 -4.81
CA TYR A 143 17.75 -0.04 -4.14
C TYR A 143 18.34 0.08 -2.73
N GLY A 144 19.15 -0.92 -2.31
CA GLY A 144 19.81 -0.91 -1.00
C GLY A 144 18.92 -1.40 0.15
N VAL A 145 17.86 -2.14 -0.14
CA VAL A 145 16.97 -2.72 0.86
C VAL A 145 17.51 -4.08 1.33
N ASN A 146 17.47 -4.33 2.63
CA ASN A 146 17.75 -5.64 3.24
C ASN A 146 16.51 -6.52 3.05
N VAL A 147 16.45 -7.26 1.93
CA VAL A 147 15.26 -8.03 1.56
C VAL A 147 15.15 -9.29 2.40
N GLU A 148 14.04 -9.42 3.12
CA GLU A 148 13.65 -10.61 3.86
C GLU A 148 12.61 -11.42 3.09
N ASN A 149 12.76 -12.74 3.06
CA ASN A 149 11.83 -13.64 2.37
C ASN A 149 10.75 -14.17 3.34
N ILE A 150 9.99 -13.22 3.91
CA ILE A 150 8.85 -13.50 4.79
C ILE A 150 7.60 -12.74 4.30
N PRO A 151 6.38 -13.17 4.68
CA PRO A 151 5.13 -12.63 4.13
C PRO A 151 4.96 -11.13 4.28
N ILE A 152 5.25 -10.60 5.45
CA ILE A 152 5.09 -9.18 5.80
C ILE A 152 6.33 -8.75 6.60
N VAL A 153 6.90 -7.62 6.23
CA VAL A 153 8.02 -6.98 6.94
C VAL A 153 7.58 -5.58 7.37
N ILE A 154 7.82 -5.28 8.65
CA ILE A 154 7.63 -3.94 9.21
C ILE A 154 8.99 -3.45 9.69
N ASP A 155 9.42 -2.33 9.14
CA ASP A 155 10.62 -1.63 9.59
C ASP A 155 10.35 -0.13 9.68
N SER A 156 10.56 0.44 10.88
CA SER A 156 10.22 1.83 11.17
C SER A 156 8.72 2.08 10.90
N ASN A 157 8.41 3.02 10.02
CA ASN A 157 7.04 3.37 9.62
C ASN A 157 6.64 2.77 8.26
N ILE A 158 7.32 1.72 7.81
CA ILE A 158 7.07 1.09 6.49
C ILE A 158 6.63 -0.36 6.68
N ILE A 159 5.51 -0.72 6.07
CA ILE A 159 4.96 -2.07 5.98
C ILE A 159 5.08 -2.52 4.52
N THR A 160 5.73 -3.65 4.28
CA THR A 160 5.85 -4.26 2.95
C THR A 160 5.39 -5.71 2.99
N SER A 161 4.84 -6.22 1.91
CA SER A 161 4.48 -7.63 1.80
C SER A 161 4.77 -8.20 0.41
N TRP A 162 4.76 -9.53 0.32
CA TRP A 162 5.30 -10.20 -0.87
C TRP A 162 4.27 -10.49 -1.98
N ASN A 163 3.01 -10.78 -1.69
CA ASN A 163 2.07 -11.29 -2.70
C ASN A 163 0.64 -10.77 -2.45
N PRO A 164 -0.25 -10.83 -3.44
CA PRO A 164 -1.65 -10.48 -3.26
C PRO A 164 -2.33 -11.20 -2.07
N SER A 165 -1.91 -12.45 -1.79
CA SER A 165 -2.46 -13.23 -0.67
C SER A 165 -2.24 -12.61 0.72
N THR A 166 -1.31 -11.68 0.86
CA THR A 166 -1.06 -10.95 2.12
C THR A 166 -1.73 -9.58 2.18
N ALA A 167 -2.44 -9.18 1.13
CA ALA A 167 -2.97 -7.84 1.00
C ALA A 167 -3.95 -7.46 2.13
N ILE A 168 -4.85 -8.37 2.47
CA ILE A 168 -5.82 -8.14 3.55
C ILE A 168 -5.14 -7.97 4.92
N ASP A 169 -4.08 -8.74 5.19
CA ASP A 169 -3.34 -8.64 6.45
C ASP A 169 -2.54 -7.35 6.55
N VAL A 170 -2.02 -6.84 5.43
CA VAL A 170 -1.37 -5.52 5.37
C VAL A 170 -2.38 -4.40 5.66
N ALA A 171 -3.59 -4.49 5.11
CA ALA A 171 -4.63 -3.50 5.36
C ALA A 171 -5.06 -3.48 6.84
N PHE A 172 -5.23 -4.65 7.49
CA PHE A 172 -5.48 -4.73 8.93
C PHE A 172 -4.29 -4.25 9.75
N CYS A 173 -3.06 -4.58 9.35
CA CYS A 173 -1.87 -4.07 10.01
C CYS A 173 -1.81 -2.53 9.95
N LEU A 174 -2.12 -1.93 8.82
CA LEU A 174 -2.20 -0.47 8.69
C LEU A 174 -3.30 0.10 9.58
N LEU A 175 -4.49 -0.50 9.62
CA LEU A 175 -5.58 -0.09 10.51
C LEU A 175 -5.15 -0.13 11.97
N GLU A 176 -4.44 -1.20 12.40
CA GLU A 176 -3.87 -1.31 13.75
C GLU A 176 -2.94 -0.14 14.07
N LYS A 177 -2.05 0.24 13.14
CA LYS A 177 -1.09 1.34 13.34
C LYS A 177 -1.77 2.72 13.38
N LEU A 178 -2.93 2.86 12.77
CA LEU A 178 -3.71 4.10 12.80
C LEU A 178 -4.66 4.20 14.00
N THR A 179 -5.03 3.07 14.58
CA THR A 179 -5.97 2.94 15.70
C THR A 179 -5.34 2.17 16.86
N CYS A 180 -5.70 0.90 17.01
CA CYS A 180 -5.09 -0.04 17.93
C CYS A 180 -5.40 -1.50 17.53
N ALA A 181 -4.71 -2.47 18.12
CA ALA A 181 -4.91 -3.90 17.85
C ALA A 181 -6.37 -4.33 18.08
N LYS A 182 -6.98 -3.89 19.17
CA LYS A 182 -8.39 -4.22 19.49
C LYS A 182 -9.35 -3.77 18.39
N GLN A 183 -9.14 -2.59 17.82
CA GLN A 183 -10.00 -2.07 16.76
C GLN A 183 -9.79 -2.83 15.45
N ALA A 184 -8.54 -3.12 15.08
CA ALA A 184 -8.23 -3.91 13.89
C ALA A 184 -8.80 -5.34 13.99
N ASP A 185 -8.70 -5.99 15.15
CA ASP A 185 -9.27 -7.32 15.40
C ASP A 185 -10.80 -7.30 15.34
N TYR A 186 -11.43 -6.27 15.88
CA TYR A 186 -12.89 -6.09 15.81
C TYR A 186 -13.37 -5.98 14.35
N ILE A 187 -12.72 -5.17 13.53
CA ILE A 187 -13.07 -5.06 12.11
C ILE A 187 -12.79 -6.37 11.36
N ARG A 188 -11.67 -7.04 11.66
CA ARG A 188 -11.35 -8.35 11.09
C ARG A 188 -12.45 -9.39 11.36
N ASP A 189 -12.95 -9.42 12.59
CA ASP A 189 -14.04 -10.32 12.99
C ASP A 189 -15.35 -9.98 12.26
N LEU A 190 -15.73 -8.71 12.22
CA LEU A 190 -16.93 -8.25 11.50
C LEU A 190 -16.88 -8.58 10.00
N MET A 191 -15.71 -8.48 9.37
CA MET A 191 -15.51 -8.85 7.98
C MET A 191 -15.42 -10.37 7.76
N GLY A 192 -15.44 -11.18 8.84
CA GLY A 192 -15.40 -12.64 8.79
C GLY A 192 -14.01 -13.25 8.54
N PHE A 193 -12.93 -12.46 8.62
CA PHE A 193 -11.57 -12.97 8.47
C PHE A 193 -11.04 -13.60 9.76
N GLN A 194 -11.54 -14.80 10.10
CA GLN A 194 -11.06 -15.51 11.28
C GLN A 194 -9.77 -16.29 11.00
N PRO A 195 -8.85 -16.37 11.98
CA PRO A 195 -7.68 -17.23 11.86
C PRO A 195 -8.09 -18.69 11.67
N GLY A 196 -7.74 -19.28 10.53
CA GLY A 196 -7.88 -20.72 10.31
C GLY A 196 -9.11 -21.20 9.52
N LEU A 197 -9.87 -20.32 8.88
CA LEU A 197 -10.97 -20.71 7.98
C LEU A 197 -10.52 -21.48 6.71
N LEU A 198 -9.25 -21.43 6.37
CA LEU A 198 -8.62 -22.23 5.31
C LEU A 198 -7.65 -23.22 5.94
N LYS A 199 -8.15 -24.34 6.43
CA LYS A 199 -7.36 -25.52 6.72
C LYS A 199 -7.36 -26.45 5.53
#